data_d7b77d9458061a727eebcea9140b34db
#
_entry.id   d7b77d9458061a727eebcea9140b34db
#
_cell.length_a   1.000
_cell.length_b   1.000
_cell.length_c   1.000
_cell.angle_alpha   90.00
_cell.angle_beta   90.00
_cell.angle_gamma   90.00
#
_symmetry.space_group_name_H-M   'P 1'
#
loop_
_entity.id
_entity.type
_entity.pdbx_description
1 polymer ?
#
loop_
_entity_poly.entity_id
_entity_poly.type
_entity_poly.pdbx_seq_one_letter_code
_entity_poly.pdbx_strand_id
1 'polypeptide(L)'
;MLAVRPACDSMVRSEIAKCCLMRHLFPGTIIGAALVLTATVQAQPGDRLRAMMAGRQNAGQADQAWRTLPAADRTIRYGDDAAQTIAFWPAREAKGPAPLVLFVHGGGWAHGSKENATGKAKVEHFAALGYAFATIDYRLVPQATVEQEAGDVAAALAALLAQADALRIDRHHVVLMGHSAGAHLVALVGTDERYLRQAGLSFADVAGVVPIDGAAYDVPQQIATVGQFQRRIYDAPFGSDIARQRALSPALQAAAPNAPRFLLLHVQRPDGVAQADELASALRAGGTSVETGSLPGTGLQGHVEINAKLGDPAYPATAQTDRWLKATFGK
;
A
#
# COMPACT_ATOMS: atom_id res chain seq x y z
N MET A 1 -60.65 8.21 -7.68
CA MET A 1 -61.15 7.67 -8.98
C MET A 1 -60.07 6.76 -9.54
N LEU A 2 -60.44 5.48 -9.61
CA LEU A 2 -59.99 4.34 -10.41
C LEU A 2 -58.47 4.07 -10.43
N ALA A 3 -57.89 3.11 -9.76
CA ALA A 3 -58.14 1.66 -9.76
C ALA A 3 -58.08 1.05 -11.16
N VAL A 4 -57.02 0.26 -11.45
CA VAL A 4 -57.12 -1.10 -12.03
C VAL A 4 -55.73 -1.80 -11.98
N ARG A 5 -55.62 -2.86 -11.19
CA ARG A 5 -54.94 -4.13 -11.49
C ARG A 5 -55.99 -5.01 -12.22
N PRO A 6 -55.72 -6.15 -12.79
CA PRO A 6 -54.85 -7.29 -12.43
C PRO A 6 -54.19 -7.97 -13.66
N ALA A 7 -53.57 -9.04 -13.62
CA ALA A 7 -53.62 -10.42 -13.24
C ALA A 7 -52.64 -11.22 -14.11
N CYS A 8 -51.89 -12.15 -13.55
CA CYS A 8 -52.07 -13.61 -13.55
C CYS A 8 -51.92 -14.29 -14.90
N ASP A 9 -50.99 -15.24 -15.04
CA ASP A 9 -51.16 -16.69 -15.02
C ASP A 9 -49.84 -17.32 -15.47
N SER A 10 -49.19 -18.16 -14.73
CA SER A 10 -49.40 -19.56 -14.34
C SER A 10 -49.21 -20.59 -15.46
N MET A 11 -48.51 -21.63 -15.08
CA MET A 11 -48.44 -23.00 -15.63
C MET A 11 -47.47 -23.19 -16.82
N VAL A 12 -46.63 -24.21 -16.82
CA VAL A 12 -46.94 -25.64 -16.76
C VAL A 12 -45.77 -26.45 -16.23
N ARG A 13 -46.11 -27.38 -15.39
CA ARG A 13 -45.32 -28.53 -14.89
C ARG A 13 -45.31 -29.66 -15.87
N SER A 14 -44.25 -30.49 -15.71
CA SER A 14 -44.23 -31.96 -15.86
C SER A 14 -44.25 -32.55 -17.26
N GLU A 15 -43.29 -33.39 -17.50
CA GLU A 15 -43.61 -34.79 -17.72
C GLU A 15 -42.40 -35.72 -17.47
N ILE A 16 -42.67 -36.67 -16.59
CA ILE A 16 -41.87 -37.85 -16.30
C ILE A 16 -42.50 -38.98 -17.08
N ALA A 17 -41.66 -39.87 -17.53
CA ALA A 17 -41.87 -41.30 -17.57
C ALA A 17 -42.02 -42.03 -18.94
N LYS A 18 -41.21 -43.06 -18.97
CA LYS A 18 -41.49 -44.43 -19.46
C LYS A 18 -41.37 -44.74 -20.94
N CYS A 19 -40.46 -45.66 -21.23
CA CYS A 19 -40.73 -46.97 -21.84
C CYS A 19 -39.40 -47.73 -21.93
N CYS A 20 -39.24 -48.81 -21.22
CA CYS A 20 -39.62 -50.19 -21.36
C CYS A 20 -38.90 -50.92 -22.48
N LEU A 21 -38.05 -51.85 -22.02
CA LEU A 21 -37.76 -53.22 -22.48
C LEU A 21 -37.83 -53.52 -23.97
N MET A 22 -36.67 -53.97 -24.48
CA MET A 22 -36.68 -55.22 -25.33
C MET A 22 -35.35 -55.97 -25.13
N ARG A 23 -35.51 -57.24 -24.73
CA ARG A 23 -34.52 -58.32 -24.69
C ARG A 23 -34.27 -58.82 -26.12
N HIS A 24 -33.00 -59.00 -26.49
CA HIS A 24 -32.64 -60.14 -27.35
C HIS A 24 -31.25 -60.63 -26.96
N LEU A 25 -31.16 -61.97 -27.03
CA LEU A 25 -30.17 -62.91 -26.53
C LEU A 25 -29.02 -63.14 -27.51
N PHE A 26 -27.78 -63.40 -26.94
CA PHE A 26 -26.68 -64.30 -27.38
C PHE A 26 -25.69 -63.80 -28.46
N PRO A 27 -24.42 -64.37 -28.49
CA PRO A 27 -23.55 -64.83 -27.39
C PRO A 27 -22.09 -64.36 -27.45
N GLY A 28 -21.44 -64.48 -26.33
CA GLY A 28 -20.04 -64.94 -26.21
C GLY A 28 -18.89 -64.14 -26.83
N THR A 29 -18.24 -63.34 -26.03
CA THR A 29 -16.80 -63.13 -26.17
C THR A 29 -16.22 -62.86 -24.77
N ILE A 30 -15.29 -63.72 -24.36
CA ILE A 30 -14.51 -63.59 -23.12
C ILE A 30 -13.55 -62.42 -23.32
N ILE A 31 -13.79 -61.30 -22.66
CA ILE A 31 -12.81 -60.23 -22.54
C ILE A 31 -12.30 -60.30 -21.11
N GLY A 32 -11.03 -60.65 -20.99
CA GLY A 32 -10.32 -60.65 -19.71
C GLY A 32 -10.36 -59.28 -19.04
N ALA A 33 -10.93 -59.26 -17.85
CA ALA A 33 -10.88 -58.08 -16.97
C ALA A 33 -9.45 -57.89 -16.47
N ALA A 34 -8.72 -56.97 -17.09
CA ALA A 34 -7.49 -56.45 -16.51
C ALA A 34 -7.88 -55.58 -15.30
N LEU A 35 -7.68 -56.10 -14.09
CA LEU A 35 -7.76 -55.36 -12.87
C LEU A 35 -6.63 -54.33 -12.88
N VAL A 36 -6.92 -53.09 -13.26
CA VAL A 36 -6.03 -51.96 -13.01
C VAL A 36 -6.14 -51.65 -11.52
N LEU A 37 -5.23 -52.20 -10.72
CA LEU A 37 -5.01 -51.78 -9.35
C LEU A 37 -4.46 -50.34 -9.41
N THR A 38 -5.33 -49.33 -9.31
CA THR A 38 -4.91 -47.98 -8.97
C THR A 38 -4.50 -48.01 -7.51
N ALA A 39 -3.19 -48.13 -7.28
CA ALA A 39 -2.61 -47.89 -5.96
C ALA A 39 -2.85 -46.44 -5.59
N THR A 40 -3.87 -46.19 -4.79
CA THR A 40 -4.01 -44.90 -4.10
C THR A 40 -2.86 -44.79 -3.10
N VAL A 41 -1.80 -44.08 -3.47
CA VAL A 41 -0.71 -43.71 -2.54
C VAL A 41 -1.34 -42.80 -1.48
N GLN A 42 -1.76 -43.40 -0.38
CA GLN A 42 -2.15 -42.65 0.79
C GLN A 42 -0.89 -41.98 1.36
N ALA A 43 -0.79 -40.67 1.21
CA ALA A 43 0.29 -39.90 1.81
C ALA A 43 0.35 -40.17 3.32
N GLN A 44 1.49 -40.61 3.80
CA GLN A 44 1.72 -40.92 5.21
C GLN A 44 1.52 -39.65 6.05
N PRO A 45 1.06 -39.72 7.29
CA PRO A 45 0.90 -38.54 8.17
C PRO A 45 2.16 -37.68 8.27
N GLY A 46 3.36 -38.28 8.20
CA GLY A 46 4.63 -37.59 8.18
C GLY A 46 4.90 -36.75 6.92
N ASP A 47 4.35 -37.17 5.76
CA ASP A 47 4.54 -36.43 4.50
C ASP A 47 3.69 -35.17 4.47
N ARG A 48 2.49 -35.20 5.07
CA ARG A 48 1.63 -34.02 5.24
C ARG A 48 2.27 -33.00 6.18
N LEU A 49 2.88 -33.45 7.28
CA LEU A 49 3.59 -32.59 8.21
C LEU A 49 4.84 -31.96 7.57
N ARG A 50 5.62 -32.76 6.81
CA ARG A 50 6.78 -32.26 6.04
C ARG A 50 6.36 -31.23 4.98
N ALA A 51 5.30 -31.49 4.23
CA ALA A 51 4.77 -30.56 3.24
C ALA A 51 4.26 -29.25 3.89
N MET A 52 3.63 -29.35 5.05
CA MET A 52 3.18 -28.18 5.82
C MET A 52 4.34 -27.38 6.39
N MET A 53 5.42 -28.04 6.89
CA MET A 53 6.63 -27.37 7.37
C MET A 53 7.42 -26.75 6.20
N ALA A 54 7.55 -27.43 5.08
CA ALA A 54 8.17 -26.89 3.86
C ALA A 54 7.38 -25.70 3.32
N GLY A 55 6.04 -25.74 3.35
CA GLY A 55 5.17 -24.63 2.99
C GLY A 55 5.37 -23.41 3.90
N ARG A 56 5.52 -23.63 5.22
CA ARG A 56 5.82 -22.55 6.18
C ARG A 56 7.21 -21.96 6.00
N GLN A 57 8.22 -22.78 5.74
CA GLN A 57 9.59 -22.34 5.45
C GLN A 57 9.65 -21.53 4.15
N ASN A 58 9.01 -22.03 3.08
CA ASN A 58 8.94 -21.31 1.81
C ASN A 58 8.17 -19.99 1.92
N ALA A 59 7.07 -19.96 2.68
CA ALA A 59 6.33 -18.72 2.96
C ALA A 59 7.18 -17.72 3.75
N GLY A 60 7.94 -18.19 4.75
CA GLY A 60 8.88 -17.36 5.51
C GLY A 60 10.02 -16.82 4.67
N GLN A 61 10.58 -17.63 3.76
CA GLN A 61 11.62 -17.19 2.82
C GLN A 61 11.09 -16.21 1.79
N ALA A 62 9.89 -16.42 1.25
CA ALA A 62 9.23 -15.50 0.33
C ALA A 62 8.88 -14.17 1.03
N ASP A 63 8.42 -14.23 2.28
CA ASP A 63 8.16 -13.02 3.10
C ASP A 63 9.45 -12.24 3.38
N GLN A 64 10.58 -12.90 3.54
CA GLN A 64 11.87 -12.26 3.76
C GLN A 64 12.49 -11.71 2.47
N ALA A 65 12.25 -12.35 1.33
CA ALA A 65 12.86 -11.97 0.05
C ALA A 65 12.44 -10.57 -0.42
N TRP A 66 11.17 -10.18 -0.25
CA TRP A 66 10.71 -8.85 -0.67
C TRP A 66 11.25 -7.71 0.22
N ARG A 67 11.67 -8.04 1.44
CA ARG A 67 12.21 -7.09 2.42
C ARG A 67 13.70 -6.80 2.20
N THR A 68 14.42 -7.71 1.56
CA THR A 68 15.87 -7.57 1.35
C THR A 68 16.13 -6.56 0.24
N LEU A 69 16.44 -5.32 0.62
CA LEU A 69 16.76 -4.26 -0.34
C LEU A 69 18.11 -4.52 -1.03
N PRO A 70 18.29 -4.05 -2.27
CA PRO A 70 19.62 -3.93 -2.85
C PRO A 70 20.46 -2.98 -1.99
N ALA A 71 21.79 -3.14 -2.02
CA ALA A 71 22.68 -2.23 -1.31
C ALA A 71 22.42 -0.78 -1.75
N ALA A 72 22.29 0.11 -0.78
CA ALA A 72 22.14 1.53 -1.08
C ALA A 72 23.46 2.09 -1.62
N ASP A 73 23.36 2.98 -2.62
CA ASP A 73 24.51 3.71 -3.13
C ASP A 73 25.09 4.65 -2.06
N ARG A 74 24.21 5.28 -1.31
CA ARG A 74 24.59 6.15 -0.19
C ARG A 74 23.67 5.95 1.00
N THR A 75 24.26 6.08 2.20
CA THR A 75 23.55 6.29 3.46
C THR A 75 23.83 7.72 3.92
N ILE A 76 22.79 8.51 4.13
CA ILE A 76 22.86 9.94 4.47
C ILE A 76 22.22 10.13 5.84
N ARG A 77 22.90 10.82 6.76
CA ARG A 77 22.29 11.28 8.00
C ARG A 77 21.61 12.63 7.76
N TYR A 78 20.40 12.81 8.32
CA TYR A 78 19.65 14.07 8.19
C TYR A 78 19.35 14.73 9.55
N GLY A 79 19.83 14.14 10.63
CA GLY A 79 19.70 14.67 11.99
C GLY A 79 20.69 13.99 12.94
N ASP A 80 20.59 14.33 14.22
CA ASP A 80 21.51 13.88 15.27
C ASP A 80 21.15 12.49 15.81
N ASP A 81 19.89 12.08 15.72
CA ASP A 81 19.44 10.77 16.18
C ASP A 81 19.93 9.65 15.23
N ALA A 82 20.25 8.51 15.80
CA ALA A 82 20.72 7.34 15.04
C ALA A 82 19.68 6.85 14.03
N ALA A 83 18.37 7.03 14.32
CA ALA A 83 17.28 6.68 13.41
C ALA A 83 17.12 7.67 12.26
N GLN A 84 17.74 8.86 12.32
CA GLN A 84 17.59 9.87 11.27
C GLN A 84 18.54 9.61 10.11
N THR A 85 18.24 8.58 9.31
CA THR A 85 19.07 8.13 8.20
C THR A 85 18.26 7.86 6.94
N ILE A 86 18.89 8.07 5.78
CA ILE A 86 18.32 7.86 4.45
C ILE A 86 19.17 6.79 3.74
N ALA A 87 18.52 5.83 3.09
CA ALA A 87 19.14 5.00 2.06
C ALA A 87 18.74 5.56 0.69
N PHE A 88 19.74 5.75 -0.18
CA PHE A 88 19.56 6.42 -1.46
C PHE A 88 20.07 5.54 -2.61
N TRP A 89 19.32 5.49 -3.69
CA TRP A 89 19.66 4.86 -4.97
C TRP A 89 19.48 5.86 -6.10
N PRO A 90 20.51 6.11 -6.91
CA PRO A 90 20.41 7.00 -8.07
C PRO A 90 19.52 6.39 -9.15
N ALA A 91 18.99 7.24 -10.00
CA ALA A 91 18.33 6.82 -11.23
C ALA A 91 19.31 6.07 -12.15
N ARG A 92 18.87 4.93 -12.70
CA ARG A 92 19.67 4.20 -13.69
C ARG A 92 19.61 4.95 -15.02
N GLU A 93 20.76 5.04 -15.71
CA GLU A 93 20.89 5.59 -17.07
C GLU A 93 20.39 7.04 -17.24
N ALA A 94 20.25 7.81 -16.14
CA ALA A 94 19.82 9.19 -16.21
C ALA A 94 20.88 10.08 -16.89
N LYS A 95 20.49 10.79 -17.94
CA LYS A 95 21.37 11.72 -18.66
C LYS A 95 21.55 13.06 -17.96
N GLY A 96 20.70 13.39 -16.98
CA GLY A 96 20.68 14.63 -16.21
C GLY A 96 20.19 14.41 -14.78
N PRO A 97 19.84 15.47 -14.05
CA PRO A 97 19.14 15.35 -12.77
C PRO A 97 17.83 14.57 -12.93
N ALA A 98 17.56 13.67 -11.99
CA ALA A 98 16.42 12.76 -12.04
C ALA A 98 15.34 13.14 -11.01
N PRO A 99 14.05 12.95 -11.32
CA PRO A 99 13.00 13.06 -10.32
C PRO A 99 13.26 12.14 -9.14
N LEU A 100 12.80 12.54 -7.97
CA LEU A 100 12.97 11.80 -6.72
C LEU A 100 11.65 11.23 -6.23
N VAL A 101 11.66 9.94 -5.86
CA VAL A 101 10.63 9.32 -5.03
C VAL A 101 11.21 9.08 -3.64
N LEU A 102 10.69 9.80 -2.64
CA LEU A 102 11.05 9.63 -1.23
C LEU A 102 10.00 8.76 -0.55
N PHE A 103 10.41 7.57 -0.11
CA PHE A 103 9.52 6.60 0.53
C PHE A 103 9.63 6.63 2.06
N VAL A 104 8.47 6.59 2.73
CA VAL A 104 8.31 6.54 4.18
C VAL A 104 7.64 5.23 4.58
N HIS A 105 8.34 4.44 5.38
CA HIS A 105 7.87 3.11 5.77
C HIS A 105 6.69 3.16 6.76
N GLY A 106 5.94 2.05 6.83
CA GLY A 106 4.89 1.82 7.82
C GLY A 106 5.42 1.15 9.10
N GLY A 107 4.50 0.84 9.99
CA GLY A 107 4.81 0.16 11.26
C GLY A 107 4.03 0.71 12.45
N GLY A 108 2.87 1.34 12.21
CA GLY A 108 2.01 1.86 13.28
C GLY A 108 2.71 2.94 14.12
N TRP A 109 3.55 3.76 13.53
CA TRP A 109 4.35 4.84 14.13
C TRP A 109 5.34 4.37 15.21
N ALA A 110 5.35 3.09 15.57
CA ALA A 110 6.14 2.53 16.68
C ALA A 110 7.13 1.44 16.26
N HIS A 111 7.09 1.01 15.01
CA HIS A 111 7.89 -0.11 14.50
C HIS A 111 8.29 0.11 13.04
N GLY A 112 9.15 -0.78 12.55
CA GLY A 112 9.60 -0.77 11.15
C GLY A 112 10.94 -0.07 10.97
N SER A 113 11.46 -0.21 9.77
CA SER A 113 12.67 0.49 9.32
C SER A 113 12.65 0.59 7.80
N LYS A 114 13.49 1.47 7.25
CA LYS A 114 13.71 1.58 5.81
C LYS A 114 14.14 0.26 5.17
N GLU A 115 14.88 -0.59 5.90
CA GLU A 115 15.36 -1.87 5.40
C GLU A 115 14.26 -2.93 5.31
N ASN A 116 13.35 -2.99 6.30
CA ASN A 116 12.41 -4.11 6.41
C ASN A 116 10.97 -3.80 6.00
N ALA A 117 10.64 -2.52 5.74
CA ALA A 117 9.29 -2.11 5.42
C ALA A 117 9.16 -1.26 4.14
N THR A 118 10.24 -1.10 3.36
CA THR A 118 10.21 -0.40 2.05
C THR A 118 9.72 -1.30 0.93
N GLY A 119 10.32 -2.46 0.76
CA GLY A 119 10.04 -3.37 -0.34
C GLY A 119 11.01 -3.22 -1.53
N LYS A 120 11.71 -4.30 -1.85
CA LYS A 120 12.73 -4.40 -2.90
C LYS A 120 12.23 -3.94 -4.27
N ALA A 121 11.01 -4.35 -4.65
CA ALA A 121 10.44 -4.09 -5.96
C ALA A 121 10.39 -2.58 -6.27
N LYS A 122 10.06 -1.73 -5.29
CA LYS A 122 10.04 -0.28 -5.49
C LYS A 122 11.41 0.29 -5.86
N VAL A 123 12.46 -0.13 -5.13
CA VAL A 123 13.82 0.34 -5.35
C VAL A 123 14.28 0.01 -6.77
N GLU A 124 14.11 -1.25 -7.18
CA GLU A 124 14.54 -1.73 -8.48
C GLU A 124 13.75 -1.09 -9.62
N HIS A 125 12.43 -0.99 -9.47
CA HIS A 125 11.51 -0.47 -10.46
C HIS A 125 11.70 1.03 -10.71
N PHE A 126 11.64 1.86 -9.68
CA PHE A 126 11.74 3.30 -9.85
C PHE A 126 13.12 3.73 -10.33
N ALA A 127 14.18 3.08 -9.84
CA ALA A 127 15.52 3.32 -10.38
C ALA A 127 15.63 2.97 -11.87
N ALA A 128 15.00 1.87 -12.32
CA ALA A 128 14.97 1.46 -13.72
C ALA A 128 14.13 2.40 -14.60
N LEU A 129 13.09 3.05 -14.04
CA LEU A 129 12.32 4.08 -14.75
C LEU A 129 13.05 5.43 -14.87
N GLY A 130 14.27 5.54 -14.35
CA GLY A 130 15.05 6.76 -14.38
C GLY A 130 14.67 7.76 -13.30
N TYR A 131 14.14 7.27 -12.16
CA TYR A 131 13.88 8.06 -10.96
C TYR A 131 14.91 7.74 -9.88
N ALA A 132 15.41 8.74 -9.17
CA ALA A 132 16.12 8.53 -7.94
C ALA A 132 15.13 8.03 -6.88
N PHE A 133 15.53 7.07 -6.07
CA PHE A 133 14.73 6.53 -5.00
C PHE A 133 15.45 6.69 -3.66
N ALA A 134 14.71 7.12 -2.65
CA ALA A 134 15.20 7.20 -1.29
C ALA A 134 14.18 6.62 -0.32
N THR A 135 14.65 6.00 0.76
CA THR A 135 13.80 5.62 1.89
C THR A 135 14.47 6.03 3.20
N ILE A 136 13.67 6.33 4.20
CA ILE A 136 14.15 6.87 5.47
C ILE A 136 13.81 5.98 6.64
N ASP A 137 14.69 5.95 7.65
CA ASP A 137 14.27 5.75 9.03
C ASP A 137 13.92 7.10 9.62
N TYR A 138 12.98 7.09 10.53
CA TYR A 138 12.56 8.24 11.31
C TYR A 138 12.40 7.81 12.77
N ARG A 139 12.46 8.75 13.70
CA ARG A 139 12.28 8.46 15.12
C ARG A 139 10.86 7.95 15.35
N LEU A 140 10.70 6.96 16.20
CA LEU A 140 9.44 6.24 16.42
C LEU A 140 8.85 6.54 17.81
N VAL A 141 7.55 6.38 17.96
CA VAL A 141 6.87 6.39 19.26
C VAL A 141 7.37 5.19 20.09
N PRO A 142 7.64 5.31 21.40
CA PRO A 142 7.38 6.49 22.25
C PRO A 142 8.56 7.47 22.37
N GLN A 143 9.69 7.24 21.71
CA GLN A 143 10.87 8.10 21.80
C GLN A 143 10.66 9.44 21.07
N ALA A 144 9.78 9.45 20.08
CA ALA A 144 9.32 10.64 19.39
C ALA A 144 7.78 10.71 19.37
N THR A 145 7.25 11.87 19.01
CA THR A 145 5.83 12.06 18.75
C THR A 145 5.55 12.01 17.25
N VAL A 146 4.29 11.82 16.86
CA VAL A 146 3.89 11.79 15.42
C VAL A 146 4.22 13.12 14.73
N GLU A 147 4.16 14.25 15.47
CA GLU A 147 4.59 15.54 14.98
C GLU A 147 6.10 15.57 14.65
N GLN A 148 6.91 14.93 15.49
CA GLN A 148 8.34 14.80 15.24
C GLN A 148 8.64 13.84 14.09
N GLU A 149 7.88 12.75 13.95
CA GLU A 149 7.98 11.85 12.79
C GLU A 149 7.67 12.57 11.47
N ALA A 150 6.60 13.38 11.44
CA ALA A 150 6.29 14.21 10.27
C ALA A 150 7.38 15.26 10.00
N GLY A 151 7.95 15.84 11.06
CA GLY A 151 9.12 16.72 10.97
C GLY A 151 10.35 16.00 10.41
N ASP A 152 10.58 14.74 10.79
CA ASP A 152 11.67 13.92 10.27
C ASP A 152 11.52 13.65 8.77
N VAL A 153 10.29 13.42 8.27
CA VAL A 153 10.02 13.30 6.83
C VAL A 153 10.43 14.58 6.08
N ALA A 154 10.04 15.75 6.59
CA ALA A 154 10.40 17.03 5.98
C ALA A 154 11.91 17.31 6.07
N ALA A 155 12.55 17.00 7.20
CA ALA A 155 13.99 17.16 7.39
C ALA A 155 14.81 16.25 6.46
N ALA A 156 14.36 14.99 6.25
CA ALA A 156 14.99 14.09 5.32
C ALA A 156 14.88 14.60 3.87
N LEU A 157 13.73 15.14 3.47
CA LEU A 157 13.58 15.80 2.17
C LEU A 157 14.53 16.99 2.05
N ALA A 158 14.61 17.85 3.05
CA ALA A 158 15.53 19.00 3.03
C ALA A 158 17.00 18.58 2.89
N ALA A 159 17.42 17.53 3.58
CA ALA A 159 18.78 16.99 3.49
C ALA A 159 19.11 16.42 2.09
N LEU A 160 18.14 15.78 1.41
CA LEU A 160 18.29 15.33 0.03
C LEU A 160 18.39 16.51 -0.94
N LEU A 161 17.52 17.52 -0.78
CA LEU A 161 17.50 18.69 -1.65
C LEU A 161 18.73 19.59 -1.43
N ALA A 162 19.28 19.66 -0.22
CA ALA A 162 20.54 20.35 0.04
C ALA A 162 21.72 19.72 -0.72
N GLN A 163 21.63 18.46 -1.08
CA GLN A 163 22.65 17.71 -1.82
C GLN A 163 22.20 17.35 -3.26
N ALA A 164 21.17 18.05 -3.79
CA ALA A 164 20.53 17.68 -5.06
C ALA A 164 21.52 17.57 -6.22
N ASP A 165 22.46 18.49 -6.36
CA ASP A 165 23.48 18.49 -7.41
C ASP A 165 24.40 17.26 -7.29
N ALA A 166 24.91 16.98 -6.08
CA ALA A 166 25.79 15.85 -5.82
C ALA A 166 25.09 14.48 -5.96
N LEU A 167 23.79 14.44 -5.70
CA LEU A 167 22.92 13.26 -5.82
C LEU A 167 22.26 13.19 -7.22
N ARG A 168 22.44 14.21 -8.04
CA ARG A 168 21.79 14.36 -9.36
C ARG A 168 20.26 14.27 -9.27
N ILE A 169 19.67 14.92 -8.28
CA ILE A 169 18.23 15.02 -8.07
C ILE A 169 17.70 16.29 -8.76
N ASP A 170 16.58 16.14 -9.47
CA ASP A 170 15.80 17.28 -9.93
C ASP A 170 14.94 17.81 -8.77
N ARG A 171 15.31 18.97 -8.24
CA ARG A 171 14.69 19.59 -7.08
C ARG A 171 13.21 19.92 -7.26
N HIS A 172 12.76 20.10 -8.50
CA HIS A 172 11.38 20.49 -8.82
C HIS A 172 10.46 19.29 -9.05
N HIS A 173 11.01 18.08 -9.07
CA HIS A 173 10.27 16.85 -9.35
C HIS A 173 10.46 15.84 -8.20
N VAL A 174 9.84 16.14 -7.07
CA VAL A 174 9.87 15.26 -5.87
C VAL A 174 8.47 14.76 -5.55
N VAL A 175 8.35 13.45 -5.34
CA VAL A 175 7.13 12.81 -4.84
C VAL A 175 7.41 12.18 -3.49
N LEU A 176 6.56 12.49 -2.51
CA LEU A 176 6.51 11.80 -1.22
C LEU A 176 5.61 10.58 -1.36
N MET A 177 6.12 9.41 -1.03
CA MET A 177 5.38 8.15 -1.06
C MET A 177 5.48 7.49 0.30
N GLY A 178 4.39 6.87 0.79
CA GLY A 178 4.46 6.20 2.08
C GLY A 178 3.42 5.11 2.21
N HIS A 179 3.68 4.11 3.05
CA HIS A 179 2.78 3.00 3.30
C HIS A 179 2.29 2.98 4.76
N SER A 180 0.99 2.68 4.98
CA SER A 180 0.41 2.52 6.32
C SER A 180 0.62 3.76 7.20
N ALA A 181 1.33 3.69 8.33
CA ALA A 181 1.71 4.85 9.13
C ALA A 181 2.53 5.87 8.33
N GLY A 182 3.42 5.41 7.42
CA GLY A 182 4.15 6.29 6.51
C GLY A 182 3.22 6.99 5.50
N ALA A 183 2.12 6.36 5.09
CA ALA A 183 1.10 6.99 4.25
C ALA A 183 0.40 8.15 4.98
N HIS A 184 0.12 7.97 6.27
CA HIS A 184 -0.38 9.04 7.12
C HIS A 184 0.63 10.20 7.21
N LEU A 185 1.91 9.90 7.47
CA LEU A 185 2.96 10.92 7.60
C LEU A 185 3.15 11.74 6.33
N VAL A 186 3.23 11.09 5.15
CA VAL A 186 3.36 11.83 3.88
C VAL A 186 2.10 12.62 3.54
N ALA A 187 0.91 12.11 3.88
CA ALA A 187 -0.34 12.85 3.72
C ALA A 187 -0.37 14.08 4.63
N LEU A 188 0.05 13.94 5.89
CA LEU A 188 0.11 15.04 6.85
C LEU A 188 1.10 16.13 6.38
N VAL A 189 2.30 15.76 5.94
CA VAL A 189 3.29 16.70 5.38
C VAL A 189 2.75 17.37 4.11
N GLY A 190 1.96 16.65 3.29
CA GLY A 190 1.37 17.18 2.07
C GLY A 190 0.13 18.07 2.27
N THR A 191 -0.46 18.09 3.48
CA THR A 191 -1.66 18.90 3.81
C THR A 191 -1.39 19.95 4.89
N ASP A 192 -0.29 19.84 5.61
CA ASP A 192 0.12 20.80 6.63
C ASP A 192 1.55 21.32 6.36
N GLU A 193 1.64 22.47 5.72
CA GLU A 193 2.91 23.05 5.31
C GLU A 193 3.84 23.41 6.49
N ARG A 194 3.35 23.44 7.73
CA ARG A 194 4.17 23.75 8.90
C ARG A 194 5.40 22.84 9.01
N TYR A 195 5.27 21.55 8.68
CA TYR A 195 6.38 20.59 8.71
C TYR A 195 7.44 20.93 7.66
N LEU A 196 7.03 21.24 6.44
CA LEU A 196 7.95 21.66 5.37
C LEU A 196 8.63 22.97 5.72
N ARG A 197 7.88 23.97 6.21
CA ARG A 197 8.44 25.29 6.61
C ARG A 197 9.47 25.17 7.73
N GLN A 198 9.27 24.30 8.70
CA GLN A 198 10.25 24.04 9.76
C GLN A 198 11.57 23.48 9.22
N ALA A 199 11.53 22.77 8.09
CA ALA A 199 12.69 22.25 7.39
C ALA A 199 13.24 23.22 6.30
N GLY A 200 12.70 24.43 6.20
CA GLY A 200 13.11 25.44 5.20
C GLY A 200 12.54 25.15 3.80
N LEU A 201 11.47 24.37 3.70
CA LEU A 201 10.80 23.98 2.47
C LEU A 201 9.37 24.52 2.42
N SER A 202 8.71 24.29 1.29
CA SER A 202 7.32 24.63 1.03
C SER A 202 6.63 23.56 0.17
N PHE A 203 5.33 23.69 -0.09
CA PHE A 203 4.65 22.83 -1.04
C PHE A 203 5.20 22.94 -2.48
N ALA A 204 5.92 24.02 -2.82
CA ALA A 204 6.58 24.14 -4.12
C ALA A 204 7.74 23.12 -4.31
N ASP A 205 8.26 22.57 -3.22
CA ASP A 205 9.31 21.55 -3.23
C ASP A 205 8.75 20.11 -3.33
N VAL A 206 7.42 19.95 -3.40
CA VAL A 206 6.72 18.66 -3.47
C VAL A 206 5.80 18.65 -4.68
N ALA A 207 6.15 17.90 -5.72
CA ALA A 207 5.35 17.76 -6.93
C ALA A 207 4.09 16.90 -6.72
N GLY A 208 4.10 16.01 -5.72
CA GLY A 208 2.94 15.20 -5.36
C GLY A 208 3.17 14.23 -4.23
N VAL A 209 2.07 13.60 -3.77
CA VAL A 209 2.04 12.70 -2.61
C VAL A 209 1.31 11.42 -2.97
N VAL A 210 1.87 10.26 -2.59
CA VAL A 210 1.31 8.92 -2.84
C VAL A 210 1.15 8.16 -1.53
N PRO A 211 0.03 8.36 -0.81
CA PRO A 211 -0.31 7.54 0.35
C PRO A 211 -0.80 6.15 -0.10
N ILE A 212 -0.17 5.09 0.44
CA ILE A 212 -0.44 3.69 0.09
C ILE A 212 -1.07 3.00 1.30
N ASP A 213 -2.33 2.63 1.17
CA ASP A 213 -3.13 1.88 2.15
C ASP A 213 -2.97 2.37 3.59
N GLY A 214 -3.03 3.68 3.76
CA GLY A 214 -2.95 4.35 5.05
C GLY A 214 -4.24 4.26 5.86
N ALA A 215 -4.19 4.86 7.04
CA ALA A 215 -5.31 5.04 7.95
C ALA A 215 -5.06 6.31 8.80
N ALA A 216 -6.01 6.66 9.66
CA ALA A 216 -5.91 7.85 10.53
C ALA A 216 -5.76 9.18 9.74
N TYR A 217 -6.34 9.25 8.56
CA TYR A 217 -6.44 10.52 7.84
C TYR A 217 -7.45 11.48 8.50
N ASP A 218 -8.47 10.93 9.17
CA ASP A 218 -9.21 11.57 10.26
C ASP A 218 -8.99 10.74 11.52
N VAL A 219 -8.10 11.17 12.40
CA VAL A 219 -7.68 10.44 13.60
C VAL A 219 -8.84 10.20 14.57
N PRO A 220 -9.63 11.21 14.97
CA PRO A 220 -10.82 11.01 15.80
C PRO A 220 -11.79 9.97 15.22
N GLN A 221 -12.09 10.07 13.92
CA GLN A 221 -12.99 9.14 13.24
C GLN A 221 -12.43 7.72 13.24
N GLN A 222 -11.14 7.56 12.90
CA GLN A 222 -10.46 6.27 12.93
C GLN A 222 -10.55 5.61 14.31
N ILE A 223 -10.21 6.34 15.36
CA ILE A 223 -10.24 5.82 16.75
C ILE A 223 -11.68 5.45 17.18
N ALA A 224 -12.68 6.21 16.73
CA ALA A 224 -14.07 5.95 17.06
C ALA A 224 -14.66 4.72 16.34
N THR A 225 -14.16 4.39 15.14
CA THR A 225 -14.73 3.35 14.28
C THR A 225 -14.03 2.00 14.34
N VAL A 226 -12.74 1.97 14.73
CA VAL A 226 -12.00 0.71 14.86
C VAL A 226 -12.38 -0.06 16.11
N GLY A 227 -12.30 -1.39 16.02
CA GLY A 227 -12.54 -2.27 17.17
C GLY A 227 -11.50 -2.04 18.28
N GLN A 228 -11.89 -2.38 19.52
CA GLN A 228 -11.09 -2.14 20.74
C GLN A 228 -9.65 -2.71 20.66
N PHE A 229 -9.45 -3.82 19.95
CA PHE A 229 -8.12 -4.40 19.75
C PHE A 229 -7.24 -3.55 18.82
N GLN A 230 -7.79 -3.06 17.72
CA GLN A 230 -7.08 -2.20 16.77
C GLN A 230 -6.83 -0.80 17.33
N ARG A 231 -7.70 -0.32 18.22
CA ARG A 231 -7.57 1.00 18.86
C ARG A 231 -6.23 1.18 19.56
N ARG A 232 -5.67 0.11 20.15
CA ARG A 232 -4.36 0.15 20.83
C ARG A 232 -3.21 0.62 19.92
N ILE A 233 -3.33 0.43 18.60
CA ILE A 233 -2.33 0.90 17.62
C ILE A 233 -2.30 2.43 17.58
N TYR A 234 -3.43 3.08 17.88
CA TYR A 234 -3.59 4.55 17.80
C TYR A 234 -3.40 5.24 19.15
N ASP A 235 -3.54 4.52 20.27
CA ASP A 235 -3.51 5.12 21.62
C ASP A 235 -2.15 5.77 21.95
N ALA A 236 -1.03 5.10 21.65
CA ALA A 236 0.29 5.65 21.93
C ALA A 236 0.68 6.79 20.96
N PRO A 237 0.48 6.68 19.62
CA PRO A 237 0.80 7.77 18.70
C PRO A 237 -0.05 9.02 18.89
N PHE A 238 -1.36 8.88 19.12
CA PHE A 238 -2.30 10.00 19.06
C PHE A 238 -2.84 10.45 20.41
N GLY A 239 -2.74 9.61 21.45
CA GLY A 239 -3.27 9.92 22.78
C GLY A 239 -4.78 10.12 22.80
N SER A 240 -5.28 10.84 23.83
CA SER A 240 -6.70 11.10 24.03
C SER A 240 -7.12 12.56 23.82
N ASP A 241 -6.20 13.46 23.56
CA ASP A 241 -6.50 14.86 23.29
C ASP A 241 -7.06 15.03 21.87
N ILE A 242 -8.34 15.37 21.80
CA ILE A 242 -9.07 15.54 20.55
C ILE A 242 -8.50 16.70 19.71
N ALA A 243 -8.05 17.77 20.33
CA ALA A 243 -7.47 18.90 19.59
C ALA A 243 -6.18 18.48 18.89
N ARG A 244 -5.31 17.72 19.60
CA ARG A 244 -4.09 17.15 19.02
C ARG A 244 -4.42 16.11 17.93
N GLN A 245 -5.38 15.22 18.15
CA GLN A 245 -5.81 14.24 17.15
C GLN A 245 -6.28 14.95 15.87
N ARG A 246 -7.07 16.01 15.98
CA ARG A 246 -7.51 16.81 14.83
C ARG A 246 -6.34 17.50 14.12
N ALA A 247 -5.37 18.04 14.87
CA ALA A 247 -4.17 18.66 14.30
C ALA A 247 -3.29 17.65 13.54
N LEU A 248 -3.34 16.37 13.90
CA LEU A 248 -2.62 15.28 13.26
C LEU A 248 -3.45 14.55 12.19
N SER A 249 -4.59 15.10 11.79
CA SER A 249 -5.49 14.49 10.80
C SER A 249 -5.32 15.14 9.43
N PRO A 250 -4.65 14.51 8.45
CA PRO A 250 -4.47 15.04 7.10
C PRO A 250 -5.78 15.54 6.45
N ALA A 251 -6.88 14.80 6.60
CA ALA A 251 -8.17 15.20 6.05
C ALA A 251 -8.71 16.50 6.66
N LEU A 252 -8.41 16.75 7.93
CA LEU A 252 -8.83 17.97 8.63
C LEU A 252 -7.87 19.15 8.42
N GLN A 253 -6.68 18.91 7.83
CA GLN A 253 -5.72 19.94 7.41
C GLN A 253 -5.81 20.25 5.91
N ALA A 254 -6.59 19.50 5.14
CA ALA A 254 -6.63 19.57 3.67
C ALA A 254 -7.32 20.82 3.08
N ALA A 255 -7.61 21.85 3.90
CA ALA A 255 -7.97 23.17 3.38
C ALA A 255 -6.75 23.78 2.67
N ALA A 256 -6.95 24.27 1.43
CA ALA A 256 -5.85 24.84 0.63
C ALA A 256 -5.04 25.92 1.38
N PRO A 257 -3.74 26.03 1.12
CA PRO A 257 -2.96 25.29 0.13
C PRO A 257 -2.54 23.87 0.59
N ASN A 258 -2.38 22.96 -0.37
CA ASN A 258 -1.84 21.61 -0.17
C ASN A 258 -0.73 21.35 -1.19
N ALA A 259 0.02 20.25 -1.04
CA ALA A 259 0.82 19.73 -2.14
C ALA A 259 -0.09 19.53 -3.39
N PRO A 260 0.41 19.80 -4.61
CA PRO A 260 -0.48 20.04 -5.77
C PRO A 260 -1.24 18.82 -6.25
N ARG A 261 -0.74 17.60 -6.01
CA ARG A 261 -1.33 16.36 -6.54
C ARG A 261 -1.24 15.22 -5.55
N PHE A 262 -2.30 14.40 -5.47
CA PHE A 262 -2.34 13.19 -4.65
C PHE A 262 -2.77 11.97 -5.49
N LEU A 263 -2.13 10.81 -5.22
CA LEU A 263 -2.59 9.49 -5.64
C LEU A 263 -2.82 8.63 -4.40
N LEU A 264 -4.06 8.41 -4.02
CA LEU A 264 -4.44 7.59 -2.88
C LEU A 264 -4.66 6.15 -3.32
N LEU A 265 -3.81 5.24 -2.90
CA LEU A 265 -3.92 3.81 -3.20
C LEU A 265 -4.41 3.06 -1.96
N HIS A 266 -5.39 2.18 -2.11
CA HIS A 266 -5.88 1.35 -1.01
C HIS A 266 -6.32 -0.04 -1.49
N VAL A 267 -6.30 -1.02 -0.59
CA VAL A 267 -6.92 -2.33 -0.79
C VAL A 267 -8.32 -2.36 -0.16
N GLN A 268 -9.02 -3.49 -0.27
CA GLN A 268 -10.38 -3.68 0.25
C GLN A 268 -10.35 -3.91 1.78
N ARG A 269 -10.00 -2.87 2.52
CA ARG A 269 -10.13 -2.78 3.98
C ARG A 269 -11.18 -1.70 4.31
N PRO A 270 -12.26 -2.03 5.04
CA PRO A 270 -13.34 -1.05 5.27
C PRO A 270 -12.87 0.26 5.90
N ASP A 271 -11.96 0.20 6.88
CA ASP A 271 -11.35 1.35 7.53
C ASP A 271 -10.45 2.14 6.56
N GLY A 272 -9.59 1.45 5.79
CA GLY A 272 -8.70 2.07 4.81
C GLY A 272 -9.46 2.76 3.67
N VAL A 273 -10.52 2.13 3.17
CA VAL A 273 -11.40 2.71 2.13
C VAL A 273 -12.06 3.99 2.66
N ALA A 274 -12.71 3.92 3.84
CA ALA A 274 -13.40 5.07 4.42
C ALA A 274 -12.45 6.25 4.67
N GLN A 275 -11.25 5.99 5.17
CA GLN A 275 -10.25 7.03 5.40
C GLN A 275 -9.69 7.61 4.10
N ALA A 276 -9.47 6.78 3.07
CA ALA A 276 -9.02 7.25 1.76
C ALA A 276 -10.08 8.13 1.09
N ASP A 277 -11.35 7.76 1.18
CA ASP A 277 -12.48 8.54 0.63
C ASP A 277 -12.62 9.88 1.36
N GLU A 278 -12.47 9.91 2.69
CA GLU A 278 -12.51 11.12 3.50
C GLU A 278 -11.39 12.10 3.09
N LEU A 279 -10.14 11.63 3.03
CA LEU A 279 -9.01 12.46 2.60
C LEU A 279 -9.19 12.94 1.16
N ALA A 280 -9.62 12.07 0.25
CA ALA A 280 -9.84 12.44 -1.15
C ALA A 280 -10.92 13.51 -1.29
N SER A 281 -12.02 13.39 -0.52
CA SER A 281 -13.09 14.37 -0.48
C SER A 281 -12.60 15.74 0.02
N ALA A 282 -11.87 15.75 1.14
CA ALA A 282 -11.34 16.97 1.72
C ALA A 282 -10.35 17.69 0.79
N LEU A 283 -9.42 16.95 0.18
CA LEU A 283 -8.44 17.48 -0.78
C LEU A 283 -9.14 18.06 -2.02
N ARG A 284 -10.15 17.38 -2.58
CA ARG A 284 -10.92 17.90 -3.73
C ARG A 284 -11.69 19.16 -3.37
N ALA A 285 -12.28 19.20 -2.16
CA ALA A 285 -12.95 20.41 -1.66
C ALA A 285 -11.99 21.59 -1.51
N GLY A 286 -10.73 21.33 -1.16
CA GLY A 286 -9.62 22.29 -1.16
C GLY A 286 -9.04 22.60 -2.55
N GLY A 287 -9.62 22.09 -3.65
CA GLY A 287 -9.15 22.34 -5.02
C GLY A 287 -7.89 21.56 -5.43
N THR A 288 -7.47 20.59 -4.64
CA THR A 288 -6.28 19.76 -4.93
C THR A 288 -6.62 18.67 -5.95
N SER A 289 -5.69 18.39 -6.88
CA SER A 289 -5.83 17.27 -7.84
C SER A 289 -5.67 15.94 -7.13
N VAL A 290 -6.69 15.08 -7.20
CA VAL A 290 -6.71 13.77 -6.49
C VAL A 290 -7.14 12.65 -7.41
N GLU A 291 -6.29 11.65 -7.54
CA GLU A 291 -6.61 10.33 -8.09
C GLU A 291 -6.69 9.30 -6.97
N THR A 292 -7.56 8.30 -7.13
CA THR A 292 -7.70 7.18 -6.20
C THR A 292 -7.53 5.87 -6.94
N GLY A 293 -6.96 4.87 -6.27
CA GLY A 293 -6.81 3.51 -6.80
C GLY A 293 -7.25 2.48 -5.77
N SER A 294 -8.30 1.71 -6.12
CA SER A 294 -8.77 0.58 -5.34
C SER A 294 -8.16 -0.70 -5.89
N LEU A 295 -7.29 -1.33 -5.12
CA LEU A 295 -6.49 -2.48 -5.55
C LEU A 295 -7.06 -3.80 -5.02
N PRO A 296 -6.77 -4.92 -5.71
CA PRO A 296 -7.07 -6.26 -5.18
C PRO A 296 -6.39 -6.50 -3.83
N GLY A 297 -6.99 -7.33 -2.99
CA GLY A 297 -6.50 -7.68 -1.66
C GLY A 297 -7.43 -7.19 -0.56
N THR A 298 -7.49 -7.94 0.54
CA THR A 298 -8.37 -7.67 1.68
C THR A 298 -7.61 -7.75 2.99
N GLY A 299 -8.08 -7.02 3.98
CA GLY A 299 -7.56 -7.07 5.35
C GLY A 299 -6.05 -6.86 5.46
N LEU A 300 -5.43 -7.47 6.46
CA LEU A 300 -3.99 -7.34 6.71
C LEU A 300 -3.13 -7.96 5.60
N GLN A 301 -3.59 -9.04 4.96
CA GLN A 301 -2.86 -9.67 3.87
C GLN A 301 -2.73 -8.70 2.68
N GLY A 302 -3.85 -8.11 2.23
CA GLY A 302 -3.83 -7.11 1.15
C GLY A 302 -3.00 -5.88 1.52
N HIS A 303 -3.08 -5.45 2.79
CA HIS A 303 -2.28 -4.34 3.33
C HIS A 303 -0.76 -4.57 3.20
N VAL A 304 -0.29 -5.78 3.51
CA VAL A 304 1.13 -6.13 3.35
C VAL A 304 1.48 -6.31 1.87
N GLU A 305 0.58 -6.93 1.11
CA GLU A 305 0.80 -7.27 -0.30
C GLU A 305 0.98 -6.03 -1.18
N ILE A 306 0.16 -4.99 -1.01
CA ILE A 306 0.28 -3.74 -1.79
C ILE A 306 1.65 -3.10 -1.58
N ASN A 307 2.16 -3.11 -0.35
CA ASN A 307 3.51 -2.61 -0.08
C ASN A 307 4.61 -3.51 -0.67
N ALA A 308 4.46 -4.82 -0.54
CA ALA A 308 5.47 -5.76 -1.02
C ALA A 308 5.59 -5.76 -2.55
N LYS A 309 4.45 -5.64 -3.25
CA LYS A 309 4.36 -5.82 -4.72
C LYS A 309 4.36 -4.53 -5.52
N LEU A 310 4.18 -3.36 -4.91
CA LEU A 310 4.32 -2.10 -5.65
C LEU A 310 5.74 -1.99 -6.21
N GLY A 311 5.84 -1.81 -7.52
CA GLY A 311 7.08 -1.89 -8.29
C GLY A 311 7.23 -3.21 -9.07
N ASP A 312 6.45 -4.25 -8.76
CA ASP A 312 6.32 -5.42 -9.62
C ASP A 312 5.43 -5.06 -10.83
N PRO A 313 5.91 -5.18 -12.08
CA PRO A 313 5.12 -4.85 -13.28
C PRO A 313 3.81 -5.65 -13.41
N ALA A 314 3.72 -6.84 -12.80
CA ALA A 314 2.50 -7.66 -12.79
C ALA A 314 1.46 -7.17 -11.77
N TYR A 315 1.83 -6.28 -10.85
CA TYR A 315 0.91 -5.79 -9.83
C TYR A 315 0.16 -4.52 -10.31
N PRO A 316 -1.18 -4.49 -10.26
CA PRO A 316 -1.96 -3.40 -10.87
C PRO A 316 -1.62 -2.00 -10.38
N ALA A 317 -1.26 -1.84 -9.08
CA ALA A 317 -0.86 -0.55 -8.53
C ALA A 317 0.38 0.03 -9.20
N THR A 318 1.29 -0.82 -9.68
CA THR A 318 2.53 -0.37 -10.34
C THR A 318 2.22 0.43 -11.60
N ALA A 319 1.42 -0.12 -12.51
CA ALA A 319 1.06 0.58 -13.75
C ALA A 319 0.27 1.88 -13.50
N GLN A 320 -0.57 1.93 -12.46
CA GLN A 320 -1.28 3.16 -12.07
C GLN A 320 -0.31 4.20 -11.53
N THR A 321 0.60 3.80 -10.65
CA THR A 321 1.61 4.68 -10.07
C THR A 321 2.55 5.23 -11.15
N ASP A 322 2.97 4.39 -12.10
CA ASP A 322 3.85 4.81 -13.19
C ASP A 322 3.21 5.88 -14.08
N ARG A 323 1.94 5.67 -14.47
CA ARG A 323 1.21 6.69 -15.26
C ARG A 323 1.10 8.01 -14.50
N TRP A 324 0.78 7.93 -13.21
CA TRP A 324 0.63 9.11 -12.37
C TRP A 324 1.95 9.84 -12.16
N LEU A 325 3.05 9.13 -11.87
CA LEU A 325 4.39 9.70 -11.73
C LEU A 325 4.85 10.35 -13.04
N LYS A 326 4.65 9.67 -14.17
CA LYS A 326 4.96 10.21 -15.50
C LYS A 326 4.23 11.53 -15.77
N ALA A 327 2.93 11.58 -15.47
CA ALA A 327 2.12 12.80 -15.62
C ALA A 327 2.55 13.90 -14.63
N THR A 328 2.98 13.53 -13.42
CA THR A 328 3.41 14.47 -12.38
C THR A 328 4.79 15.06 -12.69
N PHE A 329 5.68 14.28 -13.29
CA PHE A 329 7.03 14.71 -13.67
C PHE A 329 7.13 15.26 -15.11
N GLY A 330 6.01 15.35 -15.84
CA GLY A 330 6.00 15.92 -17.21
C GLY A 330 6.77 15.10 -18.24
N LYS A 331 6.79 13.78 -18.08
CA LYS A 331 7.54 12.85 -18.94
C LYS A 331 6.66 12.01 -19.85
#